data_287f37c22e1f3e07f4ad4d426d6975a9
#
_entry.id   287f37c22e1f3e07f4ad4d426d6975a9
#
_cell.length_a   1.000
_cell.length_b   1.000
_cell.length_c   1.000
_cell.angle_alpha   90.00
_cell.angle_beta   90.00
_cell.angle_gamma   90.00
#
_symmetry.space_group_name_H-M   'P 1'
#
loop_
_entity.id
_entity.type
_entity.pdbx_description
1 polymer ?
#
loop_
_entity_poly.entity_id
_entity_poly.type
_entity_poly.pdbx_seq_one_letter_code
_entity_poly.pdbx_strand_id
1 'polypeptide(L)'
;YSSGVVVWDRYACDNYNSVTIARSGAGKSYFTKLETLRLLYQRVQVAVVDPEDEYRRLAEAVGGTHIGLGAPGVYFNPFDLPATGDEDTLVRRALFLQTLVATMLGEPLSPTLRTVLDRAVIATYAAAGITSDPRTWKRRAPLLSDLAAQLDLAAQAGSTEAADLAAQLAPYVTGSYRSLFAGPTTTGATGHLVVFALRDLPEETRPVGMLLALDAIWRQVTDPSERRRRLVVVDEAWTLMRESEGARFLYKLAKSARKHWAGLAVVTQDAADLLSSDLGRAVVANSATQILLRQASQVIDEIAEAFDLTDGEKAFLLAANRGEGLLCGTGAGCDRAAFSGIASAREHILATTDPAELAGASSPPLEVSRGQEGNPQ
;
A
#
# COMPACT_ATOMS: atom_id res chain seq x y z
N TYR A 1 -31.72 -15.17 9.01
CA TYR A 1 -30.28 -15.24 9.23
C TYR A 1 -29.96 -16.57 9.89
N SER A 2 -29.10 -17.43 9.30
CA SER A 2 -28.51 -18.55 10.02
C SER A 2 -27.36 -18.00 10.87
N SER A 3 -27.32 -18.32 12.16
CA SER A 3 -26.31 -17.87 13.12
C SER A 3 -25.02 -18.71 13.06
N GLY A 4 -24.57 -19.06 11.85
CA GLY A 4 -23.35 -19.84 11.65
C GLY A 4 -22.10 -18.96 11.68
N VAL A 5 -20.97 -19.56 12.06
CA VAL A 5 -19.65 -18.90 11.96
C VAL A 5 -19.16 -19.02 10.52
N VAL A 6 -18.82 -17.90 9.90
CA VAL A 6 -18.15 -17.87 8.61
C VAL A 6 -16.64 -17.99 8.83
N VAL A 7 -16.06 -19.08 8.36
CA VAL A 7 -14.61 -19.31 8.41
C VAL A 7 -14.05 -19.10 7.02
N TRP A 8 -13.07 -18.20 6.91
CA TRP A 8 -12.45 -17.87 5.66
C TRP A 8 -10.91 -17.85 5.79
N ASP A 9 -10.24 -18.59 4.91
CA ASP A 9 -8.77 -18.57 4.80
C ASP A 9 -8.38 -18.10 3.40
N ARG A 10 -7.93 -16.85 3.27
CA ARG A 10 -7.46 -16.29 2.01
C ARG A 10 -6.30 -17.06 1.38
N TYR A 11 -5.46 -17.72 2.22
CA TYR A 11 -4.30 -18.50 1.76
C TYR A 11 -4.67 -19.89 1.23
N ALA A 12 -5.92 -20.30 1.37
CA ALA A 12 -6.49 -21.49 0.72
C ALA A 12 -7.08 -21.18 -0.67
N CYS A 13 -7.23 -19.89 -1.03
CA CYS A 13 -7.79 -19.48 -2.31
C CYS A 13 -6.76 -19.57 -3.46
N ASP A 14 -7.24 -19.45 -4.71
CA ASP A 14 -6.40 -19.47 -5.91
C ASP A 14 -5.32 -18.40 -5.95
N ASN A 15 -5.60 -17.25 -5.38
CA ASN A 15 -4.65 -16.21 -5.03
C ASN A 15 -5.04 -15.57 -3.71
N TYR A 16 -4.14 -14.79 -3.12
CA TYR A 16 -4.32 -14.22 -1.77
C TYR A 16 -4.81 -12.78 -1.79
N ASN A 17 -5.15 -12.26 -2.98
CA ASN A 17 -5.59 -10.89 -3.13
C ASN A 17 -7.06 -10.74 -2.71
N SER A 18 -7.39 -9.55 -2.24
CA SER A 18 -8.77 -9.16 -1.95
C SER A 18 -9.08 -7.75 -2.41
N VAL A 19 -10.35 -7.52 -2.68
CA VAL A 19 -10.91 -6.19 -2.84
C VAL A 19 -12.01 -6.00 -1.80
N THR A 20 -11.98 -4.85 -1.12
CA THR A 20 -13.02 -4.44 -0.16
C THR A 20 -13.63 -3.13 -0.63
N ILE A 21 -14.91 -3.15 -0.94
CA ILE A 21 -15.66 -1.99 -1.42
C ILE A 21 -16.78 -1.66 -0.42
N ALA A 22 -16.85 -0.39 -0.02
CA ALA A 22 -17.83 0.06 0.95
C ALA A 22 -18.12 1.54 0.78
N ARG A 23 -19.36 1.98 0.94
CA ARG A 23 -19.62 3.41 1.06
C ARG A 23 -18.96 3.98 2.34
N SER A 24 -18.76 5.30 2.36
CA SER A 24 -18.26 5.99 3.57
C SER A 24 -19.13 5.66 4.79
N GLY A 25 -18.49 5.40 5.94
CA GLY A 25 -19.17 5.07 7.20
C GLY A 25 -19.72 3.63 7.30
N ALA A 26 -19.55 2.77 6.31
CA ALA A 26 -20.01 1.37 6.33
C ALA A 26 -19.15 0.43 7.21
N GLY A 27 -18.02 0.92 7.75
CA GLY A 27 -17.13 0.13 8.60
C GLY A 27 -15.94 -0.50 7.88
N LYS A 28 -15.57 0.01 6.69
CA LYS A 28 -14.43 -0.44 5.87
C LYS A 28 -13.15 -0.57 6.68
N SER A 29 -12.65 0.52 7.24
CA SER A 29 -11.39 0.56 8.01
C SER A 29 -11.49 -0.29 9.28
N TYR A 30 -12.66 -0.32 9.92
CA TYR A 30 -12.91 -1.19 11.07
C TYR A 30 -12.74 -2.67 10.71
N PHE A 31 -13.38 -3.13 9.63
CA PHE A 31 -13.27 -4.49 9.13
C PHE A 31 -11.83 -4.86 8.77
N THR A 32 -11.14 -3.99 8.03
CA THR A 32 -9.75 -4.23 7.60
C THR A 32 -8.78 -4.27 8.79
N LYS A 33 -8.99 -3.46 9.83
CA LYS A 33 -8.22 -3.52 11.07
C LYS A 33 -8.47 -4.81 11.84
N LEU A 34 -9.72 -5.30 11.91
CA LEU A 34 -10.02 -6.60 12.51
C LEU A 34 -9.34 -7.74 11.76
N GLU A 35 -9.40 -7.73 10.43
CA GLU A 35 -8.70 -8.71 9.61
C GLU A 35 -7.19 -8.64 9.85
N THR A 36 -6.61 -7.43 9.88
CA THR A 36 -5.19 -7.22 10.18
C THR A 36 -4.81 -7.83 11.52
N LEU A 37 -5.53 -7.53 12.60
CA LEU A 37 -5.30 -8.11 13.92
C LEU A 37 -5.32 -9.64 13.89
N ARG A 38 -6.34 -10.23 13.26
CA ARG A 38 -6.51 -11.68 13.19
C ARG A 38 -5.43 -12.37 12.38
N LEU A 39 -4.94 -11.74 11.32
CA LEU A 39 -3.82 -12.23 10.53
C LEU A 39 -2.50 -12.15 11.30
N LEU A 40 -2.28 -11.11 12.11
CA LEU A 40 -1.12 -11.00 13.00
C LEU A 40 -1.07 -12.16 14.00
N TYR A 41 -2.22 -12.57 14.58
CA TYR A 41 -2.29 -13.78 15.43
C TYR A 41 -1.87 -15.04 14.69
N GLN A 42 -2.10 -15.12 13.39
CA GLN A 42 -1.66 -16.23 12.54
C GLN A 42 -0.21 -16.09 12.04
N ARG A 43 0.55 -15.12 12.57
CA ARG A 43 1.93 -14.80 12.19
C ARG A 43 2.08 -14.38 10.71
N VAL A 44 1.03 -13.84 10.13
CA VAL A 44 1.08 -13.18 8.84
C VAL A 44 1.66 -11.78 9.05
N GLN A 45 2.67 -11.42 8.28
CA GLN A 45 3.19 -10.05 8.27
C GLN A 45 2.22 -9.15 7.49
N VAL A 46 1.89 -7.99 8.05
CA VAL A 46 0.99 -7.04 7.40
C VAL A 46 1.71 -5.72 7.16
N ALA A 47 1.60 -5.21 5.95
CA ALA A 47 2.03 -3.85 5.61
C ALA A 47 0.81 -3.06 5.14
N VAL A 48 0.66 -1.83 5.62
CA VAL A 48 -0.50 -0.98 5.34
C VAL A 48 -0.03 0.33 4.73
N VAL A 49 -0.61 0.71 3.62
CA VAL A 49 -0.54 2.07 3.07
C VAL A 49 -1.81 2.79 3.51
N ASP A 50 -1.67 3.81 4.35
CA ASP A 50 -2.72 4.45 5.12
C ASP A 50 -2.75 5.97 4.87
N PRO A 51 -3.54 6.44 3.91
CA PRO A 51 -3.61 7.86 3.59
C PRO A 51 -4.15 8.75 4.73
N GLU A 52 -5.01 8.21 5.59
CA GLU A 52 -5.71 8.97 6.63
C GLU A 52 -5.12 8.80 8.03
N ASP A 53 -4.04 8.00 8.17
CA ASP A 53 -3.37 7.70 9.46
C ASP A 53 -4.31 7.07 10.51
N GLU A 54 -5.19 6.19 10.04
CA GLU A 54 -6.14 5.50 10.91
C GLU A 54 -5.56 4.28 11.64
N TYR A 55 -4.42 3.74 11.18
CA TYR A 55 -3.79 2.51 11.72
C TYR A 55 -2.71 2.78 12.77
N ARG A 56 -2.34 4.04 13.05
CA ARG A 56 -1.31 4.42 14.04
C ARG A 56 -1.51 3.72 15.38
N ARG A 57 -2.71 3.85 15.95
CA ARG A 57 -3.07 3.28 17.25
C ARG A 57 -2.96 1.76 17.27
N LEU A 58 -3.40 1.11 16.19
CA LEU A 58 -3.26 -0.33 16.03
C LEU A 58 -1.79 -0.74 16.01
N ALA A 59 -0.96 -0.04 15.23
CA ALA A 59 0.47 -0.30 15.14
C ALA A 59 1.17 -0.17 16.50
N GLU A 60 0.91 0.93 17.21
CA GLU A 60 1.45 1.17 18.56
C GLU A 60 1.05 0.08 19.55
N ALA A 61 -0.24 -0.33 19.55
CA ALA A 61 -0.76 -1.32 20.48
C ALA A 61 -0.19 -2.72 20.28
N VAL A 62 0.18 -3.09 19.06
CA VAL A 62 0.77 -4.40 18.76
C VAL A 62 2.30 -4.37 18.67
N GLY A 63 2.94 -3.22 18.92
CA GLY A 63 4.39 -3.06 18.77
C GLY A 63 4.85 -3.12 17.32
N GLY A 64 4.03 -2.66 16.39
CA GLY A 64 4.35 -2.50 14.98
C GLY A 64 5.16 -1.25 14.70
N THR A 65 5.59 -1.08 13.45
CA THR A 65 6.32 0.08 12.96
C THR A 65 5.35 1.05 12.29
N HIS A 66 5.32 2.30 12.74
CA HIS A 66 4.55 3.38 12.11
C HIS A 66 5.52 4.39 11.48
N ILE A 67 5.33 4.69 10.19
CA ILE A 67 6.17 5.57 9.38
C ILE A 67 5.29 6.68 8.81
N GLY A 68 5.38 7.89 9.36
CA GLY A 68 4.67 9.08 8.84
C GLY A 68 5.45 9.70 7.69
N LEU A 69 5.07 9.43 6.45
CA LEU A 69 5.67 10.06 5.28
C LEU A 69 5.31 11.55 5.25
N GLY A 70 6.30 12.42 5.09
CA GLY A 70 6.13 13.87 5.17
C GLY A 70 6.33 14.46 6.58
N ALA A 71 6.37 13.63 7.62
CA ALA A 71 6.69 14.11 8.97
C ALA A 71 8.14 14.65 9.04
N PRO A 72 8.41 15.66 9.89
CA PRO A 72 9.75 16.22 10.04
C PRO A 72 10.79 15.15 10.37
N GLY A 73 11.89 15.10 9.61
CA GLY A 73 12.98 14.15 9.80
C GLY A 73 12.74 12.74 9.23
N VAL A 74 11.59 12.49 8.61
CA VAL A 74 11.30 11.24 7.92
C VAL A 74 11.59 11.41 6.43
N TYR A 75 12.64 10.76 5.95
CA TYR A 75 13.05 10.79 4.55
C TYR A 75 12.90 9.42 3.91
N PHE A 76 12.60 9.43 2.62
CA PHE A 76 12.47 8.24 1.81
C PHE A 76 13.24 8.38 0.51
N ASN A 77 14.36 7.67 0.41
CA ASN A 77 15.22 7.77 -0.77
C ASN A 77 14.82 6.75 -1.84
N PRO A 78 14.29 7.19 -3.00
CA PRO A 78 13.88 6.28 -4.06
C PRO A 78 15.06 5.59 -4.76
N PHE A 79 16.29 6.02 -4.52
CA PHE A 79 17.50 5.43 -5.10
C PHE A 79 18.09 4.29 -4.25
N ASP A 80 17.54 4.00 -3.08
CA ASP A 80 18.04 2.91 -2.24
C ASP A 80 17.96 1.57 -2.96
N LEU A 81 19.05 0.83 -2.89
CA LEU A 81 19.18 -0.52 -3.43
C LEU A 81 19.07 -1.55 -2.30
N PRO A 82 18.55 -2.75 -2.57
CA PRO A 82 18.56 -3.82 -1.60
C PRO A 82 19.99 -4.27 -1.27
N ALA A 83 20.21 -4.81 -0.07
CA ALA A 83 21.53 -5.31 0.34
C ALA A 83 22.01 -6.50 -0.52
N THR A 84 21.05 -7.24 -1.09
CA THR A 84 21.27 -8.39 -1.97
C THR A 84 20.43 -8.22 -3.23
N GLY A 85 20.90 -8.69 -4.36
CA GLY A 85 20.16 -8.60 -5.63
C GLY A 85 20.93 -9.27 -6.77
N ASP A 86 20.32 -9.27 -7.94
CA ASP A 86 20.86 -9.79 -9.19
C ASP A 86 21.26 -8.63 -10.14
N GLU A 87 21.81 -8.98 -11.29
CA GLU A 87 22.27 -8.03 -12.32
C GLU A 87 21.15 -7.09 -12.80
N ASP A 88 19.88 -7.52 -12.73
CA ASP A 88 18.71 -6.72 -13.15
C ASP A 88 18.23 -5.73 -12.08
N THR A 89 18.79 -5.75 -10.88
CA THR A 89 18.32 -4.92 -9.76
C THR A 89 18.39 -3.42 -10.07
N LEU A 90 19.51 -2.96 -10.68
CA LEU A 90 19.65 -1.57 -11.13
C LEU A 90 18.65 -1.22 -12.24
N VAL A 91 18.43 -2.13 -13.19
CA VAL A 91 17.46 -1.93 -14.28
C VAL A 91 16.04 -1.81 -13.70
N ARG A 92 15.69 -2.68 -12.78
CA ARG A 92 14.37 -2.60 -12.09
C ARG A 92 14.21 -1.30 -11.30
N ARG A 93 15.31 -0.81 -10.67
CA ARG A 93 15.31 0.48 -9.96
C ARG A 93 15.14 1.65 -10.92
N ALA A 94 15.84 1.64 -12.05
CA ALA A 94 15.69 2.68 -13.08
C ALA A 94 14.25 2.73 -13.63
N LEU A 95 13.64 1.57 -13.89
CA LEU A 95 12.24 1.48 -14.33
C LEU A 95 11.26 1.99 -13.24
N PHE A 96 11.53 1.70 -11.97
CA PHE A 96 10.75 2.27 -10.87
C PHE A 96 10.88 3.80 -10.81
N LEU A 97 12.07 4.33 -10.95
CA LEU A 97 12.32 5.80 -10.96
C LEU A 97 11.60 6.48 -12.12
N GLN A 98 11.50 5.84 -13.29
CA GLN A 98 10.68 6.34 -14.40
C GLN A 98 9.20 6.42 -14.03
N THR A 99 8.67 5.36 -13.37
CA THR A 99 7.30 5.34 -12.88
C THR A 99 7.07 6.44 -11.82
N LEU A 100 8.01 6.58 -10.89
CA LEU A 100 7.95 7.60 -9.83
C LEU A 100 7.95 9.02 -10.41
N VAL A 101 8.83 9.31 -11.35
CA VAL A 101 8.90 10.63 -12.00
C VAL A 101 7.62 10.90 -12.79
N ALA A 102 7.09 9.93 -13.54
CA ALA A 102 5.80 10.09 -14.22
C ALA A 102 4.66 10.41 -13.24
N THR A 103 4.65 9.76 -12.07
CA THR A 103 3.66 10.05 -11.01
C THR A 103 3.87 11.44 -10.40
N MET A 104 5.13 11.88 -10.22
CA MET A 104 5.45 13.24 -9.77
C MET A 104 4.96 14.33 -10.73
N LEU A 105 4.99 14.04 -12.03
CA LEU A 105 4.56 14.96 -13.09
C LEU A 105 3.05 14.89 -13.35
N GLY A 106 2.36 13.87 -12.86
CA GLY A 106 0.92 13.64 -13.10
C GLY A 106 0.60 13.20 -14.53
N GLU A 107 1.63 12.85 -15.34
CA GLU A 107 1.46 12.44 -16.73
C GLU A 107 2.49 11.39 -17.17
N PRO A 108 2.15 10.56 -18.17
CA PRO A 108 3.09 9.61 -18.73
C PRO A 108 4.29 10.29 -19.40
N LEU A 109 5.49 9.82 -19.14
CA LEU A 109 6.69 10.33 -19.80
C LEU A 109 6.68 10.02 -21.30
N SER A 110 6.98 11.02 -22.12
CA SER A 110 7.22 10.82 -23.55
C SER A 110 8.44 9.90 -23.78
N PRO A 111 8.54 9.24 -24.95
CA PRO A 111 9.70 8.39 -25.25
C PRO A 111 11.04 9.14 -25.14
N THR A 112 11.09 10.42 -25.49
CA THR A 112 12.27 11.26 -25.39
C THR A 112 12.64 11.52 -23.93
N LEU A 113 11.66 11.93 -23.09
CA LEU A 113 11.88 12.15 -21.65
C LEU A 113 12.29 10.86 -20.95
N ARG A 114 11.73 9.71 -21.31
CA ARG A 114 12.17 8.41 -20.77
C ARG A 114 13.64 8.14 -21.06
N THR A 115 14.11 8.44 -22.28
CA THR A 115 15.50 8.23 -22.67
C THR A 115 16.45 9.18 -21.91
N VAL A 116 16.04 10.44 -21.74
CA VAL A 116 16.83 11.43 -20.98
C VAL A 116 16.90 11.02 -19.50
N LEU A 117 15.77 10.67 -18.90
CA LEU A 117 15.71 10.23 -17.50
C LEU A 117 16.54 8.96 -17.28
N ASP A 118 16.43 7.97 -18.16
CA ASP A 118 17.19 6.71 -18.06
C ASP A 118 18.70 6.96 -18.02
N ARG A 119 19.20 7.79 -18.96
CA ARG A 119 20.60 8.20 -18.99
C ARG A 119 21.02 8.95 -17.73
N ALA A 120 20.19 9.88 -17.25
CA ALA A 120 20.47 10.64 -16.05
C ALA A 120 20.50 9.75 -14.80
N VAL A 121 19.58 8.76 -14.66
CA VAL A 121 19.59 7.79 -13.57
C VAL A 121 20.86 6.95 -13.57
N ILE A 122 21.25 6.42 -14.73
CA ILE A 122 22.50 5.64 -14.86
C ILE A 122 23.73 6.50 -14.48
N ALA A 123 23.78 7.75 -14.97
CA ALA A 123 24.86 8.68 -14.65
C ALA A 123 24.89 9.02 -13.14
N THR A 124 23.72 9.16 -12.51
CA THR A 124 23.57 9.43 -11.08
C THR A 124 24.18 8.29 -10.24
N TYR A 125 23.86 7.04 -10.55
CA TYR A 125 24.47 5.88 -9.87
C TYR A 125 25.96 5.77 -10.15
N ALA A 126 26.39 5.99 -11.39
CA ALA A 126 27.80 5.94 -11.76
C ALA A 126 28.61 7.00 -11.01
N ALA A 127 28.08 8.23 -10.86
CA ALA A 127 28.73 9.31 -10.09
C ALA A 127 28.87 8.94 -8.59
N ALA A 128 27.94 8.17 -8.03
CA ALA A 128 28.05 7.60 -6.68
C ALA A 128 28.98 6.37 -6.62
N GLY A 129 29.56 5.95 -7.75
CA GLY A 129 30.40 4.77 -7.89
C GLY A 129 29.63 3.45 -7.76
N ILE A 130 28.31 3.47 -8.00
CA ILE A 130 27.42 2.30 -7.98
C ILE A 130 27.26 1.81 -9.42
N THR A 131 27.50 0.52 -9.62
CA THR A 131 27.44 -0.16 -10.93
C THR A 131 26.53 -1.40 -10.85
N SER A 132 26.44 -2.18 -11.91
CA SER A 132 25.75 -3.49 -11.90
C SER A 132 26.37 -4.52 -10.94
N ASP A 133 27.61 -4.29 -10.47
CA ASP A 133 28.24 -5.15 -9.46
C ASP A 133 27.59 -4.93 -8.07
N PRO A 134 26.91 -5.94 -7.50
CA PRO A 134 26.27 -5.83 -6.18
C PRO A 134 27.20 -5.42 -5.04
N ARG A 135 28.52 -5.64 -5.16
CA ARG A 135 29.48 -5.23 -4.15
C ARG A 135 29.55 -3.71 -4.01
N THR A 136 29.21 -2.95 -5.06
CA THR A 136 29.18 -1.50 -5.07
C THR A 136 27.95 -0.90 -4.39
N TRP A 137 26.88 -1.67 -4.15
CA TRP A 137 25.60 -1.19 -3.59
C TRP A 137 25.67 -0.91 -2.09
N LYS A 138 26.76 -1.29 -1.43
CA LYS A 138 27.04 -0.90 -0.04
C LYS A 138 27.45 0.58 0.08
N ARG A 139 27.71 1.24 -1.03
CA ARG A 139 27.98 2.67 -1.05
C ARG A 139 26.71 3.46 -0.76
N ARG A 140 26.89 4.70 -0.31
CA ARG A 140 25.76 5.59 -0.08
C ARG A 140 24.99 5.76 -1.39
N ALA A 141 23.70 5.46 -1.36
CA ALA A 141 22.82 5.68 -2.50
C ALA A 141 22.72 7.17 -2.81
N PRO A 142 22.68 7.56 -4.08
CA PRO A 142 22.47 8.95 -4.47
C PRO A 142 21.06 9.41 -4.05
N LEU A 143 20.84 10.71 -4.03
CA LEU A 143 19.56 11.33 -3.70
C LEU A 143 18.88 11.89 -4.95
N LEU A 144 17.64 12.33 -4.82
CA LEU A 144 16.91 13.01 -5.89
C LEU A 144 17.64 14.31 -6.35
N SER A 145 18.32 14.99 -5.44
CA SER A 145 19.18 16.15 -5.75
C SER A 145 20.36 15.80 -6.66
N ASP A 146 20.89 14.58 -6.54
CA ASP A 146 22.01 14.14 -7.39
C ASP A 146 21.50 13.84 -8.81
N LEU A 147 20.25 13.33 -8.96
CA LEU A 147 19.61 13.21 -10.27
C LEU A 147 19.39 14.57 -10.91
N ALA A 148 18.90 15.56 -10.15
CA ALA A 148 18.71 16.92 -10.67
C ALA A 148 20.04 17.50 -11.16
N ALA A 149 21.13 17.29 -10.42
CA ALA A 149 22.46 17.76 -10.86
C ALA A 149 22.92 17.09 -12.17
N GLN A 150 22.62 15.80 -12.39
CA GLN A 150 22.93 15.13 -13.67
C GLN A 150 22.08 15.67 -14.82
N LEU A 151 20.80 16.00 -14.56
CA LEU A 151 19.93 16.64 -15.55
C LEU A 151 20.45 18.05 -15.91
N ASP A 152 20.89 18.84 -14.93
CA ASP A 152 21.47 20.17 -15.14
C ASP A 152 22.74 20.09 -15.99
N LEU A 153 23.62 19.09 -15.75
CA LEU A 153 24.80 18.84 -16.57
C LEU A 153 24.44 18.51 -18.03
N ALA A 154 23.39 17.68 -18.23
CA ALA A 154 22.90 17.37 -19.56
C ALA A 154 22.27 18.59 -20.26
N ALA A 155 21.60 19.46 -19.52
CA ALA A 155 21.05 20.73 -20.01
C ALA A 155 22.15 21.68 -20.45
N GLN A 156 23.22 21.82 -19.66
CA GLN A 156 24.41 22.62 -20.02
C GLN A 156 25.13 22.07 -21.26
N ALA A 157 25.01 20.75 -21.51
CA ALA A 157 25.53 20.12 -22.73
C ALA A 157 24.57 20.28 -23.94
N GLY A 158 23.47 21.01 -23.80
CA GLY A 158 22.54 21.37 -24.87
C GLY A 158 21.25 20.54 -24.95
N SER A 159 20.93 19.70 -23.94
CA SER A 159 19.66 19.00 -23.91
C SER A 159 18.56 19.89 -23.33
N THR A 160 17.60 20.30 -24.17
CA THR A 160 16.41 21.07 -23.76
C THR A 160 15.48 20.24 -22.91
N GLU A 161 15.32 18.96 -23.23
CA GLU A 161 14.46 18.03 -22.49
C GLU A 161 15.01 17.75 -21.08
N ALA A 162 16.34 17.76 -20.90
CA ALA A 162 16.94 17.64 -19.56
C ALA A 162 16.66 18.89 -18.72
N ALA A 163 16.74 20.08 -19.33
CA ALA A 163 16.40 21.33 -18.66
C ALA A 163 14.91 21.37 -18.25
N ASP A 164 14.01 20.96 -19.12
CA ASP A 164 12.59 20.89 -18.84
C ASP A 164 12.31 19.91 -17.71
N LEU A 165 12.90 18.72 -17.74
CA LEU A 165 12.71 17.70 -16.69
C LEU A 165 13.29 18.17 -15.34
N ALA A 166 14.45 18.81 -15.33
CA ALA A 166 15.04 19.40 -14.11
C ALA A 166 14.11 20.46 -13.50
N ALA A 167 13.55 21.34 -14.33
CA ALA A 167 12.59 22.36 -13.90
C ALA A 167 11.31 21.75 -13.32
N GLN A 168 10.77 20.69 -13.95
CA GLN A 168 9.59 19.98 -13.47
C GLN A 168 9.83 19.22 -12.16
N LEU A 169 11.05 18.75 -11.90
CA LEU A 169 11.44 18.10 -10.64
C LEU A 169 11.83 19.07 -9.52
N ALA A 170 12.03 20.35 -9.82
CA ALA A 170 12.45 21.36 -8.83
C ALA A 170 11.55 21.43 -7.58
N PRO A 171 10.20 21.29 -7.65
CA PRO A 171 9.35 21.25 -6.46
C PRO A 171 9.72 20.15 -5.46
N TYR A 172 10.21 19.01 -5.93
CA TYR A 172 10.59 17.85 -5.11
C TYR A 172 12.05 17.89 -4.62
N VAL A 173 12.90 18.71 -5.25
CA VAL A 173 14.34 18.80 -4.95
C VAL A 173 14.61 19.99 -4.01
N THR A 174 14.14 21.18 -4.37
CA THR A 174 14.40 22.43 -3.65
C THR A 174 13.13 23.14 -3.19
N GLY A 175 11.98 22.77 -3.75
CA GLY A 175 10.69 23.42 -3.51
C GLY A 175 9.88 22.82 -2.35
N SER A 176 8.55 22.96 -2.44
CA SER A 176 7.59 22.66 -1.38
C SER A 176 7.53 21.20 -0.98
N TYR A 177 7.86 20.28 -1.90
CA TYR A 177 7.76 18.83 -1.68
C TYR A 177 9.10 18.16 -1.33
N ARG A 178 10.15 18.96 -1.11
CA ARG A 178 11.51 18.46 -0.83
C ARG A 178 11.63 17.62 0.43
N SER A 179 10.77 17.84 1.42
CA SER A 179 10.87 17.23 2.75
C SER A 179 10.94 15.70 2.71
N LEU A 180 10.25 15.07 1.77
CA LEU A 180 10.23 13.61 1.63
C LEU A 180 11.56 13.04 1.10
N PHE A 181 12.30 13.81 0.27
CA PHE A 181 13.46 13.38 -0.49
C PHE A 181 14.80 13.97 -0.02
N ALA A 182 14.79 14.78 1.04
CA ALA A 182 15.95 15.60 1.44
C ALA A 182 17.12 14.81 2.04
N GLY A 183 16.99 13.50 2.23
CA GLY A 183 18.04 12.68 2.84
C GLY A 183 17.91 11.19 2.54
N PRO A 184 18.87 10.40 3.04
CA PRO A 184 18.77 8.95 3.00
C PRO A 184 17.54 8.46 3.79
N THR A 185 17.02 7.30 3.43
CA THR A 185 15.88 6.70 4.15
C THR A 185 16.19 6.57 5.64
N THR A 186 15.33 7.15 6.47
CA THR A 186 15.54 7.23 7.93
C THR A 186 14.97 6.05 8.70
N THR A 187 13.91 5.43 8.18
CA THR A 187 13.22 4.35 8.89
C THR A 187 13.06 3.14 8.00
N GLY A 188 13.60 2.02 8.44
CA GLY A 188 13.40 0.73 7.77
C GLY A 188 11.97 0.23 7.93
N ALA A 189 11.40 -0.27 6.85
CA ALA A 189 10.05 -0.82 6.81
C ALA A 189 9.99 -2.25 7.38
N THR A 190 10.56 -2.50 8.55
CA THR A 190 10.68 -3.83 9.15
C THR A 190 9.70 -4.02 10.30
N GLY A 191 9.18 -5.24 10.47
CA GLY A 191 8.26 -5.59 11.55
C GLY A 191 7.17 -6.57 11.12
N HIS A 192 6.37 -7.04 12.09
CA HIS A 192 5.22 -7.89 11.82
C HIS A 192 4.01 -7.09 11.31
N LEU A 193 3.91 -5.82 11.72
CA LEU A 193 3.02 -4.81 11.17
C LEU A 193 3.83 -3.56 10.84
N VAL A 194 3.72 -3.08 9.61
CA VAL A 194 4.32 -1.82 9.16
C VAL A 194 3.22 -0.96 8.57
N VAL A 195 3.08 0.26 9.06
CA VAL A 195 2.09 1.24 8.59
C VAL A 195 2.83 2.42 7.97
N PHE A 196 2.54 2.71 6.72
CA PHE A 196 2.96 3.93 6.03
C PHE A 196 1.81 4.93 6.04
N ALA A 197 1.87 5.90 6.93
CA ALA A 197 0.88 6.96 7.02
C ALA A 197 1.25 8.11 6.08
N LEU A 198 0.25 8.62 5.33
CA LEU A 198 0.46 9.65 4.30
C LEU A 198 -0.25 10.97 4.66
N ARG A 199 -0.83 11.06 5.84
CA ARG A 199 -1.63 12.21 6.27
C ARG A 199 -0.85 13.53 6.27
N ASP A 200 0.44 13.47 6.59
CA ASP A 200 1.32 14.64 6.65
C ASP A 200 1.80 15.10 5.26
N LEU A 201 1.48 14.34 4.20
CA LEU A 201 1.76 14.73 2.83
C LEU A 201 0.64 15.62 2.28
N PRO A 202 0.98 16.67 1.50
CA PRO A 202 0.02 17.38 0.68
C PRO A 202 -0.75 16.39 -0.24
N GLU A 203 -2.02 16.70 -0.51
CA GLU A 203 -2.89 15.81 -1.29
C GLU A 203 -2.29 15.47 -2.67
N GLU A 204 -1.68 16.45 -3.32
CA GLU A 204 -1.05 16.31 -4.64
C GLU A 204 0.14 15.34 -4.63
N THR A 205 0.79 15.14 -3.48
CA THR A 205 1.95 14.25 -3.34
C THR A 205 1.60 12.89 -2.73
N ARG A 206 0.35 12.68 -2.30
CA ARG A 206 -0.09 11.38 -1.77
C ARG A 206 0.12 10.21 -2.74
N PRO A 207 -0.17 10.33 -4.06
CA PRO A 207 0.12 9.25 -5.02
C PRO A 207 1.60 8.88 -5.05
N VAL A 208 2.49 9.87 -4.97
CA VAL A 208 3.94 9.67 -4.89
C VAL A 208 4.32 8.92 -3.61
N GLY A 209 3.78 9.35 -2.46
CA GLY A 209 3.97 8.67 -1.17
C GLY A 209 3.47 7.23 -1.17
N MET A 210 2.29 6.96 -1.75
CA MET A 210 1.74 5.60 -1.91
C MET A 210 2.66 4.72 -2.76
N LEU A 211 3.16 5.24 -3.87
CA LEU A 211 4.05 4.49 -4.76
C LEU A 211 5.38 4.15 -4.06
N LEU A 212 5.96 5.10 -3.30
CA LEU A 212 7.17 4.87 -2.51
C LEU A 212 6.96 3.80 -1.42
N ALA A 213 5.84 3.88 -0.69
CA ALA A 213 5.48 2.90 0.32
C ALA A 213 5.33 1.50 -0.29
N LEU A 214 4.60 1.41 -1.41
CA LEU A 214 4.40 0.14 -2.12
C LEU A 214 5.71 -0.44 -2.66
N ASP A 215 6.61 0.39 -3.18
CA ASP A 215 7.93 -0.07 -3.61
C ASP A 215 8.76 -0.60 -2.44
N ALA A 216 8.74 0.08 -1.30
CA ALA A 216 9.44 -0.39 -0.10
C ALA A 216 8.89 -1.74 0.39
N ILE A 217 7.58 -1.86 0.44
CA ILE A 217 6.90 -3.11 0.79
C ILE A 217 7.26 -4.21 -0.22
N TRP A 218 7.20 -3.89 -1.51
CA TRP A 218 7.47 -4.86 -2.56
C TRP A 218 8.90 -5.38 -2.56
N ARG A 219 9.88 -4.53 -2.24
CA ARG A 219 11.27 -4.96 -2.05
C ARG A 219 11.41 -6.01 -0.95
N GLN A 220 10.66 -5.87 0.16
CA GLN A 220 10.65 -6.88 1.23
C GLN A 220 9.90 -8.15 0.82
N VAL A 221 8.77 -8.00 0.12
CA VAL A 221 7.96 -9.13 -0.36
C VAL A 221 8.79 -10.02 -1.30
N THR A 222 9.63 -9.41 -2.14
CA THR A 222 10.43 -10.12 -3.13
C THR A 222 11.79 -10.59 -2.61
N ASP A 223 12.17 -10.25 -1.38
CA ASP A 223 13.41 -10.70 -0.76
C ASP A 223 13.40 -12.23 -0.58
N PRO A 224 14.29 -12.97 -1.25
CA PRO A 224 14.32 -14.42 -1.17
C PRO A 224 14.75 -14.97 0.20
N SER A 225 15.42 -14.14 1.02
CA SER A 225 15.86 -14.52 2.38
C SER A 225 14.72 -14.61 3.38
N GLU A 226 13.59 -13.94 3.10
CA GLU A 226 12.45 -13.83 3.98
C GLU A 226 11.16 -14.40 3.36
N ARG A 227 11.01 -15.71 3.33
CA ARG A 227 9.78 -16.35 2.85
C ARG A 227 8.76 -16.50 3.98
N ARG A 228 7.70 -15.71 3.96
CA ARG A 228 6.58 -15.77 4.91
C ARG A 228 5.28 -15.32 4.27
N ARG A 229 4.13 -15.68 4.86
CA ARG A 229 2.84 -15.15 4.45
C ARG A 229 2.76 -13.66 4.74
N ARG A 230 2.33 -12.86 3.77
CA ARG A 230 2.21 -11.40 3.89
C ARG A 230 0.88 -10.91 3.33
N LEU A 231 0.36 -9.84 3.93
CA LEU A 231 -0.73 -9.06 3.38
C LEU A 231 -0.27 -7.62 3.21
N VAL A 232 -0.48 -7.08 2.01
CA VAL A 232 -0.26 -5.67 1.69
C VAL A 232 -1.63 -5.02 1.58
N VAL A 233 -1.97 -4.16 2.52
CA VAL A 233 -3.22 -3.41 2.54
C VAL A 233 -2.97 -2.04 1.91
N VAL A 234 -3.77 -1.70 0.91
CA VAL A 234 -3.75 -0.37 0.28
C VAL A 234 -5.11 0.26 0.54
N ASP A 235 -5.18 1.12 1.53
CA ASP A 235 -6.41 1.85 1.84
C ASP A 235 -6.52 3.06 0.90
N GLU A 236 -7.74 3.46 0.58
CA GLU A 236 -8.07 4.50 -0.40
C GLU A 236 -7.32 4.35 -1.72
N ALA A 237 -7.23 3.10 -2.23
CA ALA A 237 -6.46 2.75 -3.42
C ALA A 237 -6.87 3.52 -4.68
N TRP A 238 -8.09 4.09 -4.72
CA TRP A 238 -8.57 4.93 -5.81
C TRP A 238 -7.63 6.11 -6.10
N THR A 239 -6.99 6.66 -5.07
CA THR A 239 -6.02 7.76 -5.21
C THR A 239 -4.88 7.40 -6.17
N LEU A 240 -4.36 6.17 -6.06
CA LEU A 240 -3.30 5.69 -6.95
C LEU A 240 -3.86 5.18 -8.28
N MET A 241 -5.11 4.71 -8.30
CA MET A 241 -5.75 4.18 -9.51
C MET A 241 -6.11 5.25 -10.54
N ARG A 242 -6.26 6.51 -10.11
CA ARG A 242 -6.43 7.66 -11.02
C ARG A 242 -5.21 7.93 -11.87
N GLU A 243 -4.02 7.59 -11.35
CA GLU A 243 -2.76 7.74 -12.05
C GLU A 243 -2.45 6.47 -12.86
N SER A 244 -2.28 6.59 -14.18
CA SER A 244 -2.08 5.44 -15.06
C SER A 244 -0.89 4.56 -14.68
N GLU A 245 0.21 5.16 -14.25
CA GLU A 245 1.42 4.43 -13.82
C GLU A 245 1.22 3.78 -12.44
N GLY A 246 0.51 4.46 -11.53
CA GLY A 246 0.12 3.92 -10.24
C GLY A 246 -0.80 2.70 -10.36
N ALA A 247 -1.81 2.79 -11.21
CA ALA A 247 -2.72 1.67 -11.50
C ALA A 247 -1.98 0.47 -12.10
N ARG A 248 -1.05 0.70 -13.04
CA ARG A 248 -0.19 -0.34 -13.61
C ARG A 248 0.69 -1.00 -12.54
N PHE A 249 1.22 -0.21 -11.62
CA PHE A 249 2.04 -0.73 -10.53
C PHE A 249 1.22 -1.64 -9.61
N LEU A 250 0.03 -1.21 -9.16
CA LEU A 250 -0.88 -2.04 -8.37
C LEU A 250 -1.29 -3.33 -9.09
N TYR A 251 -1.64 -3.24 -10.37
CA TYR A 251 -1.97 -4.41 -11.17
C TYR A 251 -0.81 -5.40 -11.25
N LYS A 252 0.43 -4.91 -11.46
CA LYS A 252 1.63 -5.75 -11.48
C LYS A 252 1.86 -6.45 -10.14
N LEU A 253 1.63 -5.74 -9.02
CA LEU A 253 1.70 -6.33 -7.68
C LEU A 253 0.65 -7.43 -7.52
N ALA A 254 -0.62 -7.14 -7.82
CA ALA A 254 -1.71 -8.10 -7.72
C ALA A 254 -1.43 -9.40 -8.50
N LYS A 255 -0.88 -9.29 -9.71
CA LYS A 255 -0.55 -10.42 -10.56
C LYS A 255 0.64 -11.25 -10.05
N SER A 256 1.57 -10.62 -9.34
CA SER A 256 2.85 -11.24 -8.92
C SER A 256 2.87 -11.70 -7.47
N ALA A 257 2.02 -11.14 -6.60
CA ALA A 257 2.06 -11.30 -5.15
C ALA A 257 2.04 -12.77 -4.69
N ARG A 258 1.19 -13.61 -5.29
CA ARG A 258 1.09 -15.04 -4.94
C ARG A 258 2.42 -15.79 -5.01
N LYS A 259 3.29 -15.46 -6.00
CA LYS A 259 4.60 -16.10 -6.17
C LYS A 259 5.53 -15.88 -4.96
N HIS A 260 5.24 -14.84 -4.18
CA HIS A 260 6.01 -14.44 -3.00
C HIS A 260 5.24 -14.64 -1.69
N TRP A 261 4.21 -15.50 -1.70
CA TRP A 261 3.34 -15.76 -0.52
C TRP A 261 2.67 -14.50 0.02
N ALA A 262 2.49 -13.51 -0.82
CA ALA A 262 1.85 -12.25 -0.49
C ALA A 262 0.46 -12.14 -1.15
N GLY A 263 -0.45 -11.44 -0.46
CA GLY A 263 -1.73 -10.98 -0.99
C GLY A 263 -1.76 -9.46 -1.00
N LEU A 264 -2.44 -8.89 -1.99
CA LEU A 264 -2.77 -7.47 -2.05
C LEU A 264 -4.23 -7.30 -1.63
N ALA A 265 -4.49 -6.51 -0.59
CA ALA A 265 -5.83 -6.11 -0.18
C ALA A 265 -6.06 -4.66 -0.61
N VAL A 266 -6.84 -4.49 -1.67
CA VAL A 266 -7.28 -3.19 -2.17
C VAL A 266 -8.54 -2.79 -1.44
N VAL A 267 -8.53 -1.64 -0.79
CA VAL A 267 -9.63 -1.15 0.03
C VAL A 267 -10.04 0.22 -0.49
N THR A 268 -11.32 0.40 -0.83
CA THR A 268 -11.80 1.66 -1.40
C THR A 268 -13.25 1.95 -1.02
N GLN A 269 -13.58 3.22 -0.92
CA GLN A 269 -14.96 3.69 -0.84
C GLN A 269 -15.53 4.10 -2.21
N ASP A 270 -14.68 4.27 -3.20
CA ASP A 270 -15.06 4.67 -4.54
C ASP A 270 -15.03 3.46 -5.49
N ALA A 271 -16.18 2.83 -5.66
CA ALA A 271 -16.35 1.71 -6.58
C ALA A 271 -16.25 2.19 -8.03
N ALA A 272 -16.79 3.37 -8.34
CA ALA A 272 -16.81 3.90 -9.69
C ALA A 272 -15.40 4.16 -10.21
N ASP A 273 -14.52 4.80 -9.39
CA ASP A 273 -13.11 5.02 -9.77
C ASP A 273 -12.36 3.70 -10.01
N LEU A 274 -12.63 2.67 -9.18
CA LEU A 274 -12.01 1.36 -9.34
C LEU A 274 -12.51 0.64 -10.60
N LEU A 275 -13.81 0.67 -10.86
CA LEU A 275 -14.44 -0.08 -11.95
C LEU A 275 -14.40 0.65 -13.31
N SER A 276 -14.17 1.96 -13.35
CA SER A 276 -14.12 2.74 -14.57
C SER A 276 -12.93 2.42 -15.48
N SER A 277 -11.81 1.96 -14.89
CA SER A 277 -10.58 1.66 -15.63
C SER A 277 -10.41 0.17 -15.91
N ASP A 278 -9.81 -0.17 -17.07
CA ASP A 278 -9.46 -1.57 -17.40
C ASP A 278 -8.51 -2.19 -16.37
N LEU A 279 -7.58 -1.39 -15.84
CA LEU A 279 -6.63 -1.85 -14.82
C LEU A 279 -7.33 -2.10 -13.48
N GLY A 280 -8.30 -1.26 -13.10
CA GLY A 280 -9.09 -1.48 -11.88
C GLY A 280 -9.94 -2.74 -11.97
N ARG A 281 -10.65 -2.94 -13.08
CA ARG A 281 -11.37 -4.19 -13.35
C ARG A 281 -10.45 -5.40 -13.31
N ALA A 282 -9.22 -5.27 -13.86
CA ALA A 282 -8.25 -6.34 -13.82
C ALA A 282 -7.73 -6.63 -12.38
N VAL A 283 -7.62 -5.64 -11.50
CA VAL A 283 -7.31 -5.84 -10.07
C VAL A 283 -8.43 -6.60 -9.39
N VAL A 284 -9.70 -6.21 -9.62
CA VAL A 284 -10.88 -6.93 -9.09
C VAL A 284 -10.90 -8.38 -9.58
N ALA A 285 -10.71 -8.62 -10.88
CA ALA A 285 -10.69 -9.96 -11.46
C ALA A 285 -9.52 -10.83 -10.93
N ASN A 286 -8.42 -10.22 -10.49
CA ASN A 286 -7.29 -10.91 -9.84
C ASN A 286 -7.43 -10.98 -8.30
N SER A 287 -8.60 -10.69 -7.74
CA SER A 287 -8.88 -10.78 -6.31
C SER A 287 -9.79 -11.97 -6.02
N ALA A 288 -9.21 -13.04 -5.46
CA ALA A 288 -9.97 -14.26 -5.14
C ALA A 288 -10.93 -14.06 -3.96
N THR A 289 -10.73 -13.03 -3.16
CA THR A 289 -11.61 -12.63 -2.07
C THR A 289 -12.20 -11.26 -2.37
N GLN A 290 -13.52 -11.16 -2.39
CA GLN A 290 -14.23 -9.90 -2.63
C GLN A 290 -15.16 -9.64 -1.45
N ILE A 291 -15.02 -8.48 -0.84
CA ILE A 291 -15.74 -8.08 0.37
C ILE A 291 -16.54 -6.83 0.03
N LEU A 292 -17.86 -6.99 0.00
CA LEU A 292 -18.78 -5.90 -0.28
C LEU A 292 -19.52 -5.57 1.01
N LEU A 293 -19.20 -4.44 1.63
CA LEU A 293 -19.94 -3.90 2.75
C LEU A 293 -21.10 -3.05 2.24
N ARG A 294 -21.81 -2.34 3.13
CA ARG A 294 -22.93 -1.50 2.74
C ARG A 294 -22.60 -0.57 1.57
N GLN A 295 -23.49 -0.50 0.59
CA GLN A 295 -23.37 0.30 -0.62
C GLN A 295 -24.36 1.46 -0.67
N ALA A 296 -24.07 2.45 -1.50
CA ALA A 296 -24.98 3.54 -1.80
C ALA A 296 -25.87 3.17 -3.00
N SER A 297 -27.11 3.69 -3.02
CA SER A 297 -28.07 3.40 -4.10
C SER A 297 -27.61 3.88 -5.48
N GLN A 298 -26.74 4.89 -5.51
CA GLN A 298 -26.24 5.49 -6.77
C GLN A 298 -25.28 4.56 -7.52
N VAL A 299 -24.56 3.68 -6.81
CA VAL A 299 -23.50 2.82 -7.39
C VAL A 299 -23.85 1.33 -7.34
N ILE A 300 -24.98 0.96 -6.74
CA ILE A 300 -25.31 -0.45 -6.50
C ILE A 300 -25.49 -1.26 -7.80
N ASP A 301 -26.01 -0.65 -8.84
CA ASP A 301 -26.24 -1.33 -10.12
C ASP A 301 -24.92 -1.63 -10.84
N GLU A 302 -23.97 -0.70 -10.81
CA GLU A 302 -22.61 -0.91 -11.34
C GLU A 302 -21.86 -2.01 -10.54
N ILE A 303 -21.99 -2.01 -9.22
CA ILE A 303 -21.42 -3.05 -8.37
C ILE A 303 -22.10 -4.39 -8.64
N ALA A 304 -23.43 -4.41 -8.82
CA ALA A 304 -24.15 -5.63 -9.11
C ALA A 304 -23.72 -6.26 -10.43
N GLU A 305 -23.49 -5.46 -11.45
CA GLU A 305 -22.98 -5.93 -12.73
C GLU A 305 -21.54 -6.45 -12.59
N ALA A 306 -20.65 -5.69 -11.93
CA ALA A 306 -19.24 -6.03 -11.79
C ALA A 306 -19.01 -7.31 -10.96
N PHE A 307 -19.88 -7.59 -9.97
CA PHE A 307 -19.76 -8.74 -9.06
C PHE A 307 -20.84 -9.80 -9.27
N ASP A 308 -21.63 -9.70 -10.32
CA ASP A 308 -22.74 -10.63 -10.65
C ASP A 308 -23.67 -10.89 -9.47
N LEU A 309 -24.21 -9.80 -8.87
CA LEU A 309 -25.06 -9.88 -7.69
C LEU A 309 -26.51 -10.17 -8.06
N THR A 310 -27.15 -11.01 -7.28
CA THR A 310 -28.60 -11.23 -7.33
C THR A 310 -29.36 -10.02 -6.76
N ASP A 311 -30.67 -9.88 -7.09
CA ASP A 311 -31.52 -8.83 -6.53
C ASP A 311 -31.60 -8.89 -4.99
N GLY A 312 -31.56 -10.10 -4.41
CA GLY A 312 -31.53 -10.29 -2.97
C GLY A 312 -30.24 -9.77 -2.33
N GLU A 313 -29.09 -10.01 -2.96
CA GLU A 313 -27.78 -9.50 -2.51
C GLU A 313 -27.70 -7.98 -2.64
N LYS A 314 -28.24 -7.39 -3.73
CA LYS A 314 -28.38 -5.95 -3.89
C LYS A 314 -29.19 -5.34 -2.75
N ALA A 315 -30.38 -5.89 -2.49
CA ALA A 315 -31.25 -5.43 -1.41
C ALA A 315 -30.57 -5.54 -0.04
N PHE A 316 -29.84 -6.64 0.20
CA PHE A 316 -29.06 -6.82 1.42
C PHE A 316 -27.98 -5.74 1.58
N LEU A 317 -27.16 -5.49 0.56
CA LEU A 317 -26.07 -4.50 0.63
C LEU A 317 -26.57 -3.06 0.81
N LEU A 318 -27.75 -2.73 0.28
CA LEU A 318 -28.40 -1.43 0.51
C LEU A 318 -28.87 -1.26 1.96
N ALA A 319 -29.39 -2.35 2.57
CA ALA A 319 -29.96 -2.37 3.91
C ALA A 319 -28.95 -2.75 5.03
N ALA A 320 -27.74 -3.23 4.65
CA ALA A 320 -26.74 -3.72 5.58
C ALA A 320 -26.38 -2.69 6.65
N ASN A 321 -26.19 -3.14 7.89
CA ASN A 321 -25.69 -2.31 8.97
C ASN A 321 -24.17 -2.11 8.87
N ARG A 322 -23.62 -1.26 9.72
CA ARG A 322 -22.16 -1.06 9.84
C ARG A 322 -21.50 -2.38 10.23
N GLY A 323 -20.51 -2.83 9.46
CA GLY A 323 -19.81 -4.11 9.69
C GLY A 323 -20.50 -5.35 9.14
N GLU A 324 -21.67 -5.20 8.49
CA GLU A 324 -22.32 -6.27 7.73
C GLU A 324 -21.93 -6.17 6.26
N GLY A 325 -21.84 -7.32 5.60
CA GLY A 325 -21.46 -7.37 4.19
C GLY A 325 -21.61 -8.74 3.57
N LEU A 326 -21.23 -8.81 2.31
CA LEU A 326 -21.18 -10.01 1.51
C LEU A 326 -19.72 -10.37 1.25
N LEU A 327 -19.35 -11.59 1.60
CA LEU A 327 -18.08 -12.21 1.25
C LEU A 327 -18.29 -13.05 -0.01
N CYS A 328 -17.60 -12.71 -1.08
CA CYS A 328 -17.61 -13.45 -2.33
C CYS A 328 -16.23 -14.05 -2.54
N GLY A 329 -16.15 -15.36 -2.74
CA GLY A 329 -14.92 -16.05 -3.11
C GLY A 329 -14.94 -16.48 -4.57
N THR A 330 -13.75 -16.55 -5.18
CA THR A 330 -13.56 -17.15 -6.50
C THR A 330 -12.74 -18.42 -6.35
N GLY A 331 -13.28 -19.55 -6.83
CA GLY A 331 -12.61 -20.87 -6.77
C GLY A 331 -13.53 -21.99 -6.31
N ALA A 332 -13.07 -23.22 -6.41
CA ALA A 332 -13.87 -24.38 -6.01
C ALA A 332 -14.14 -24.38 -4.50
N GLY A 333 -15.42 -24.31 -4.10
CA GLY A 333 -15.86 -24.29 -2.71
C GLY A 333 -15.88 -22.90 -2.05
N CYS A 334 -15.69 -21.84 -2.82
CA CYS A 334 -15.81 -20.48 -2.36
C CYS A 334 -17.20 -19.93 -2.68
N ASP A 335 -18.16 -20.20 -1.78
CA ASP A 335 -19.51 -19.69 -1.91
C ASP A 335 -19.62 -18.25 -1.41
N ARG A 336 -20.70 -17.58 -1.80
CA ARG A 336 -21.05 -16.26 -1.27
C ARG A 336 -21.67 -16.42 0.11
N ALA A 337 -21.30 -15.58 1.04
CA ALA A 337 -21.84 -15.58 2.40
C ALA A 337 -22.11 -14.16 2.88
N ALA A 338 -23.34 -13.91 3.35
CA ALA A 338 -23.60 -12.72 4.14
C ALA A 338 -22.97 -12.90 5.53
N PHE A 339 -22.27 -11.88 6.01
CA PHE A 339 -21.58 -11.92 7.30
C PHE A 339 -21.77 -10.64 8.10
N SER A 340 -21.51 -10.74 9.39
CA SER A 340 -21.36 -9.59 10.30
C SER A 340 -20.02 -9.73 11.03
N GLY A 341 -19.21 -8.68 10.97
CA GLY A 341 -17.90 -8.62 11.65
C GLY A 341 -18.08 -8.38 13.15
N ILE A 342 -17.94 -9.42 13.96
CA ILE A 342 -18.02 -9.32 15.42
C ILE A 342 -16.62 -9.20 15.99
N ALA A 343 -16.39 -8.16 16.80
CA ALA A 343 -15.14 -7.91 17.52
C ALA A 343 -15.31 -8.17 19.02
N SER A 344 -14.27 -8.68 19.67
CA SER A 344 -14.15 -8.60 21.12
C SER A 344 -14.00 -7.15 21.57
N ALA A 345 -14.25 -6.87 22.86
CA ALA A 345 -14.07 -5.51 23.40
C ALA A 345 -12.67 -4.96 23.16
N ARG A 346 -11.63 -5.78 23.24
CA ARG A 346 -10.23 -5.38 22.96
C ARG A 346 -9.99 -5.09 21.48
N GLU A 347 -10.47 -5.94 20.58
CA GLU A 347 -10.38 -5.70 19.14
C GLU A 347 -11.15 -4.43 18.77
N HIS A 348 -12.35 -4.22 19.34
CA HIS A 348 -13.16 -3.05 19.07
C HIS A 348 -12.41 -1.75 19.41
N ILE A 349 -11.81 -1.68 20.60
CA ILE A 349 -11.00 -0.53 21.01
C ILE A 349 -9.88 -0.22 19.99
N LEU A 350 -9.24 -1.22 19.43
CA LEU A 350 -8.14 -1.04 18.47
C LEU A 350 -8.62 -0.75 17.04
N ALA A 351 -9.78 -1.25 16.68
CA ALA A 351 -10.31 -1.14 15.32
C ALA A 351 -11.18 0.10 15.10
N THR A 352 -11.80 0.65 16.16
CA THR A 352 -12.71 1.79 16.03
C THR A 352 -12.03 3.03 15.48
N THR A 353 -12.75 3.76 14.62
CA THR A 353 -12.39 5.07 14.07
C THR A 353 -13.36 6.16 14.55
N ASP A 354 -14.32 5.81 15.42
CA ASP A 354 -15.31 6.75 15.91
C ASP A 354 -14.66 7.74 16.90
N PRO A 355 -14.66 9.05 16.61
CA PRO A 355 -14.03 10.04 17.47
C PRO A 355 -14.64 10.09 18.90
N ALA A 356 -15.94 9.80 19.05
CA ALA A 356 -16.59 9.79 20.35
C ALA A 356 -16.13 8.61 21.22
N GLU A 357 -15.95 7.43 20.61
CA GLU A 357 -15.41 6.24 21.27
C GLU A 357 -13.92 6.41 21.61
N LEU A 358 -13.16 7.06 20.70
CA LEU A 358 -11.73 7.36 20.89
C LEU A 358 -11.49 8.34 22.04
N ALA A 359 -12.33 9.35 22.21
CA ALA A 359 -12.25 10.34 23.29
C ALA A 359 -12.54 9.71 24.67
N GLY A 360 -13.38 8.68 24.74
CA GLY A 360 -13.74 7.95 25.97
C GLY A 360 -12.74 6.84 26.37
N ALA A 361 -11.88 6.41 25.44
CA ALA A 361 -10.91 5.36 25.66
C ALA A 361 -9.55 5.92 26.08
N SER A 362 -9.43 6.44 27.32
CA SER A 362 -8.13 6.53 27.97
C SER A 362 -7.56 5.12 28.08
N SER A 363 -6.44 4.86 27.38
CA SER A 363 -5.80 3.54 27.26
C SER A 363 -5.55 2.93 28.62
N PRO A 364 -6.09 1.75 28.98
CA PRO A 364 -5.53 0.99 30.07
C PRO A 364 -4.16 0.43 29.65
N PRO A 365 -3.13 0.49 30.50
CA PRO A 365 -1.86 -0.16 30.22
C PRO A 365 -2.08 -1.66 30.05
N LEU A 366 -1.45 -2.24 29.03
CA LEU A 366 -1.33 -3.70 28.89
C LEU A 366 -0.56 -4.22 30.09
N GLU A 367 -1.25 -4.62 31.17
CA GLU A 367 -0.64 -5.44 32.20
C GLU A 367 -0.32 -6.80 31.57
N VAL A 368 0.96 -6.96 31.22
CA VAL A 368 1.54 -8.27 30.98
C VAL A 368 1.52 -8.98 32.33
N SER A 369 0.56 -9.88 32.54
CA SER A 369 0.57 -10.78 33.67
C SER A 369 1.83 -11.63 33.59
N ARG A 370 2.88 -11.21 34.28
CA ARG A 370 4.02 -12.10 34.61
C ARG A 370 3.45 -13.23 35.42
N GLY A 371 3.40 -14.42 34.81
CA GLY A 371 3.10 -15.65 35.52
C GLY A 371 3.98 -15.73 36.79
N GLN A 372 3.35 -15.83 37.92
CA GLN A 372 4.05 -16.19 39.17
C GLN A 372 4.67 -17.57 38.97
N GLU A 373 5.98 -17.62 38.81
CA GLU A 373 6.74 -18.83 39.01
C GLU A 373 6.58 -19.22 40.48
N GLY A 374 5.75 -20.22 40.73
CA GLY A 374 5.62 -20.87 42.00
C GLY A 374 6.94 -21.58 42.34
N ASN A 375 7.56 -21.16 43.41
CA ASN A 375 8.73 -21.81 44.02
C ASN A 375 8.27 -23.13 44.68
N PRO A 376 8.82 -24.31 44.36
CA PRO A 376 8.55 -25.53 45.12
C PRO A 376 9.47 -25.56 46.37
N GLN A 377 8.85 -25.65 47.51
CA GLN A 377 9.49 -26.24 48.68
C GLN A 377 9.32 -27.75 48.69
#